data_9b523b1e190a9a292e457e00b7503abb
#
_entry.id   9b523b1e190a9a292e457e00b7503abb
#
_cell.length_a   1.000
_cell.length_b   1.000
_cell.length_c   1.000
_cell.angle_alpha   90.00
_cell.angle_beta   90.00
_cell.angle_gamma   90.00
#
_symmetry.space_group_name_H-M   'P 1'
#
loop_
_entity.id
_entity.type
_entity.pdbx_description
1 polymer ?
#
loop_
_entity_poly.entity_id
_entity_poly.type
_entity_poly.pdbx_seq_one_letter_code
_entity_poly.pdbx_strand_id
1 'polypeptide(L)' 'MPTYTFKNKKTGVIYEDFMSISDMEKIISNPNMELVIDSVNIVSGQ' A
#
# COMPACT_ATOMS: atom_id res chain seq x y z
N MET A 1 -0.06 14.95 -1.88
CA MET A 1 -0.69 13.62 -1.83
C MET A 1 0.36 12.58 -1.54
N PRO A 2 0.05 11.61 -0.71
CA PRO A 2 1.06 10.62 -0.34
C PRO A 2 1.21 9.54 -1.40
N THR A 3 2.35 8.86 -1.33
CA THR A 3 2.63 7.70 -2.17
C THR A 3 2.28 6.45 -1.37
N TYR A 4 1.57 5.55 -2.00
CA TYR A 4 1.17 4.28 -1.37
C TYR A 4 1.76 3.12 -2.14
N THR A 5 2.11 2.07 -1.40
CA THR A 5 2.63 0.84 -1.98
C THR A 5 1.51 -0.20 -1.94
N PHE A 6 1.27 -0.85 -3.06
CA PHE A 6 0.22 -1.86 -3.18
C PHE A 6 0.81 -3.18 -3.59
N LYS A 7 0.17 -4.24 -3.13
CA LYS A 7 0.54 -5.59 -3.53
C LYS A 7 -0.69 -6.29 -4.10
N ASN A 8 -0.53 -6.87 -5.28
CA ASN A 8 -1.58 -7.70 -5.86
C ASN A 8 -1.39 -9.11 -5.33
N LYS A 9 -2.31 -9.55 -4.48
CA LYS A 9 -2.18 -10.86 -3.85
C LYS A 9 -2.29 -12.01 -4.84
N LYS A 10 -2.96 -11.76 -5.96
CA LYS A 10 -3.17 -12.80 -6.95
C LYS A 10 -1.91 -13.05 -7.77
N THR A 11 -1.19 -11.99 -8.13
CA THR A 11 0.01 -12.10 -8.96
C THR A 11 1.29 -11.95 -8.18
N GLY A 12 1.22 -11.36 -6.99
CA GLY A 12 2.40 -11.07 -6.20
C GLY A 12 3.13 -9.81 -6.61
N VAL A 13 2.58 -9.06 -7.54
CA VAL A 13 3.22 -7.83 -8.02
C VAL A 13 3.07 -6.74 -6.98
N ILE A 14 4.17 -6.03 -6.70
CA ILE A 14 4.20 -4.90 -5.79
C ILE A 14 4.54 -3.66 -6.61
N TYR A 15 3.79 -2.58 -6.38
CA TYR A 15 4.05 -1.33 -7.09
C TYR A 15 3.69 -0.15 -6.19
N GLU A 16 4.21 1.02 -6.53
CA GLU A 16 3.91 2.26 -5.83
C GLU A 16 3.13 3.19 -6.73
N ASP A 17 2.24 3.97 -6.14
CA ASP A 17 1.48 4.94 -6.89
C ASP A 17 1.20 6.15 -6.00
N PHE A 18 1.11 7.32 -6.64
CA PHE A 18 0.88 8.59 -5.95
C PHE A 18 -0.59 8.96 -6.11
N MET A 19 -1.31 9.00 -4.99
CA MET A 19 -2.75 9.24 -5.07
C MET A 19 -3.30 9.75 -3.75
N SER A 20 -4.54 10.21 -3.77
CA SER A 20 -5.23 10.63 -2.57
C SER A 20 -5.73 9.41 -1.79
N ILE A 21 -6.11 9.66 -0.53
CA ILE A 21 -6.66 8.60 0.32
C ILE A 21 -7.91 8.00 -0.30
N SER A 22 -8.76 8.85 -0.91
CA SER A 22 -9.99 8.36 -1.52
C SER A 22 -9.70 7.35 -2.62
N ASP A 23 -8.70 7.66 -3.46
CA ASP A 23 -8.32 6.76 -4.53
C ASP A 23 -7.70 5.49 -3.99
N MET A 24 -6.87 5.62 -2.97
CA MET A 24 -6.25 4.48 -2.32
C MET A 24 -7.32 3.53 -1.77
N GLU A 25 -8.34 4.07 -1.13
CA GLU A 25 -9.41 3.26 -0.56
C GLU A 25 -10.17 2.49 -1.64
N LYS A 26 -10.32 3.09 -2.80
CA LYS A 26 -10.97 2.38 -3.91
C LYS A 26 -10.16 1.18 -4.36
N ILE A 27 -8.85 1.31 -4.36
CA ILE A 27 -7.98 0.21 -4.77
C ILE A 27 -8.01 -0.90 -3.75
N ILE A 28 -7.88 -0.59 -2.48
CA ILE A 28 -7.81 -1.63 -1.44
C ILE A 28 -9.17 -2.24 -1.14
N SER A 29 -10.25 -1.67 -1.68
CA SER A 29 -11.54 -2.33 -1.56
C SER A 29 -11.59 -3.61 -2.39
N ASN A 30 -10.68 -3.76 -3.34
CA ASN A 30 -10.53 -4.99 -4.11
C ASN A 30 -9.87 -6.05 -3.24
N PRO A 31 -10.49 -7.22 -3.06
CA PRO A 31 -9.93 -8.25 -2.16
C PRO A 31 -8.57 -8.79 -2.61
N ASN A 32 -8.21 -8.58 -3.87
CA ASN A 32 -6.91 -9.03 -4.38
C ASN A 32 -5.82 -7.98 -4.16
N MET A 33 -6.17 -6.80 -3.66
CA MET A 33 -5.21 -5.73 -3.44
C MET A 33 -4.98 -5.52 -1.96
N GLU A 34 -3.75 -5.23 -1.62
CA GLU A 34 -3.37 -5.01 -0.23
C GLU A 34 -2.49 -3.78 -0.15
N LEU A 35 -2.73 -2.95 0.86
CA LEU A 35 -1.89 -1.80 1.13
C LEU A 35 -0.67 -2.27 1.93
N VAL A 36 0.51 -2.07 1.38
CA VAL A 36 1.75 -2.43 2.06
C VAL A 36 2.22 -1.22 2.84
N ILE A 37 2.33 -1.36 4.15
CA ILE A 37 2.84 -0.29 4.99
C ILE A 37 4.31 -0.57 5.25
N ASP A 38 5.13 0.33 4.75
CA ASP A 38 6.57 0.15 4.82
C ASP A 38 7.15 1.10 5.82
N SER A 39 6.55 1.21 6.93
CA SER A 39 7.02 2.17 7.91
C SER A 39 7.88 1.53 8.90
N VAL A 40 8.54 0.96 8.91
CA VAL A 40 9.30 0.45 9.87
C VAL A 40 10.22 1.03 10.67
N ASN A 41 10.09 1.37 10.98
CA ASN A 41 10.69 1.65 11.57
C ASN A 41 11.03 1.56 12.55
N ILE A 42 10.99 1.49 13.02
CA ILE A 42 11.23 1.46 13.81
C ILE A 42 11.83 1.41 14.49
N VAL A 43 12.13 1.53 15.01
CA VAL A 43 12.61 1.49 15.56
C VAL A 43 12.93 1.44 16.29
N SER A 44 12.87 1.42 16.69
CA SER A 44 13.17 1.27 17.33
C SER A 44 13.66 1.12 17.92
N GLY A 45 13.72 1.29 18.22
CA GLY A 45 14.19 1.07 18.83
C GLY A 45 14.44 1.07 19.43
N GLN A 46 14.34 1.18 19.64
CA GLN A 46 14.61 1.02 20.17
C GLN A 46 14.88 0.88 20.49
#